data_73a5ecc8e83ee68889204e6b01eafbd0
#
_entry.id   73a5ecc8e83ee68889204e6b01eafbd0
#
_cell.length_a   1.000
_cell.length_b   1.000
_cell.length_c   1.000
_cell.angle_alpha   90.00
_cell.angle_beta   90.00
_cell.angle_gamma   90.00
#
_symmetry.space_group_name_H-M   'P 1'
#
loop_
_entity.id
_entity.type
_entity.pdbx_description
1 polymer ?
#
loop_
_entity_poly.entity_id
_entity_poly.type
_entity_poly.pdbx_seq_one_letter_code
_entity_poly.pdbx_strand_id
1 'polypeptide(L)'
;MKKGVSAVLSLVLIALFVAALVGCGQEIKAENEKLKAENASLKSDNDKIKGEVQKLKEELQKAAEKDATIASLTAEKEALMKQVEDLKAQMAKAKPATKAPAKKKK
;
A
#
# COMPACT_ATOMS: atom_id res chain seq x y z
N MET A 1 56.99 -50.26 23.66
CA MET A 1 55.63 -50.52 23.14
C MET A 1 54.53 -49.66 23.78
N LYS A 2 54.55 -49.39 25.06
CA LYS A 2 53.52 -48.52 25.67
C LYS A 2 53.56 -47.08 25.17
N LYS A 3 54.73 -46.52 24.82
CA LYS A 3 54.89 -45.16 24.29
C LYS A 3 54.31 -45.01 22.88
N GLY A 4 54.40 -46.07 22.05
CA GLY A 4 53.85 -46.05 20.68
C GLY A 4 52.34 -46.10 20.64
N VAL A 5 51.74 -46.89 21.52
CA VAL A 5 50.27 -46.98 21.63
C VAL A 5 49.66 -45.66 22.10
N SER A 6 50.31 -45.00 23.05
CA SER A 6 49.86 -43.70 23.54
C SER A 6 49.92 -42.62 22.45
N ALA A 7 50.97 -42.63 21.63
CA ALA A 7 51.10 -41.66 20.54
C ALA A 7 50.05 -41.89 19.45
N VAL A 8 49.74 -43.15 19.10
CA VAL A 8 48.73 -43.50 18.11
C VAL A 8 47.33 -43.10 18.64
N LEU A 9 47.04 -43.38 19.89
CA LEU A 9 45.80 -43.01 20.52
C LEU A 9 45.59 -41.48 20.54
N SER A 10 46.61 -40.73 20.82
CA SER A 10 46.60 -39.24 20.79
C SER A 10 46.34 -38.73 19.39
N LEU A 11 46.98 -39.29 18.36
CA LEU A 11 46.72 -38.93 16.96
C LEU A 11 45.29 -39.18 16.52
N VAL A 12 44.72 -40.33 16.91
CA VAL A 12 43.31 -40.66 16.59
C VAL A 12 42.37 -39.71 17.25
N LEU A 13 42.58 -39.32 18.51
CA LEU A 13 41.75 -38.33 19.22
C LEU A 13 41.81 -36.96 18.58
N ILE A 14 43.00 -36.52 18.15
CA ILE A 14 43.17 -35.24 17.45
C ILE A 14 42.46 -35.27 16.11
N ALA A 15 42.58 -36.38 15.34
CA ALA A 15 41.86 -36.51 14.06
C ALA A 15 40.35 -36.45 14.23
N LEU A 16 39.80 -37.14 15.23
CA LEU A 16 38.36 -37.08 15.55
C LEU A 16 37.92 -35.70 15.96
N PHE A 17 38.72 -35.01 16.74
CA PHE A 17 38.42 -33.64 17.18
C PHE A 17 38.41 -32.67 16.01
N VAL A 18 39.38 -32.77 15.10
CA VAL A 18 39.44 -31.94 13.88
C VAL A 18 38.20 -32.24 12.97
N ALA A 19 37.89 -33.52 12.79
CA ALA A 19 36.71 -33.92 12.00
C ALA A 19 35.40 -33.37 12.58
N ALA A 20 35.23 -33.38 13.90
CA ALA A 20 34.09 -32.79 14.57
C ALA A 20 34.00 -31.29 14.38
N LEU A 21 35.12 -30.55 14.47
CA LEU A 21 35.16 -29.11 14.23
C LEU A 21 34.84 -28.74 12.79
N VAL A 22 35.32 -29.48 11.81
CA VAL A 22 35.04 -29.26 10.39
C VAL A 22 33.59 -29.54 10.09
N GLY A 23 33.00 -30.59 10.65
CA GLY A 23 31.57 -30.90 10.51
C GLY A 23 30.67 -29.78 11.04
N CYS A 24 30.94 -29.31 12.25
CA CYS A 24 30.20 -28.18 12.83
C CYS A 24 30.38 -26.90 12.01
N GLY A 25 31.56 -26.66 11.47
CA GLY A 25 31.83 -25.49 10.64
C GLY A 25 31.02 -25.49 9.33
N GLN A 26 30.80 -26.64 8.72
CA GLN A 26 29.99 -26.75 7.49
C GLN A 26 28.52 -26.47 7.73
N GLU A 27 27.96 -26.94 8.83
CA GLU A 27 26.57 -26.65 9.19
C GLU A 27 26.38 -25.17 9.44
N ILE A 28 27.25 -24.53 10.17
CA ILE A 28 27.23 -23.09 10.43
C ILE A 28 27.36 -22.28 9.12
N LYS A 29 28.22 -22.73 8.21
CA LYS A 29 28.34 -22.10 6.88
C LYS A 29 27.06 -22.20 6.08
N ALA A 30 26.46 -23.37 6.01
CA ALA A 30 25.19 -23.60 5.31
C ALA A 30 24.06 -22.76 5.90
N GLU A 31 23.99 -22.69 7.23
CA GLU A 31 23.00 -21.87 7.93
C GLU A 31 23.22 -20.39 7.67
N ASN A 32 24.47 -19.94 7.67
CA ASN A 32 24.83 -18.56 7.35
C ASN A 32 24.43 -18.16 5.92
N GLU A 33 24.67 -19.03 4.95
CA GLU A 33 24.27 -18.79 3.56
C GLU A 33 22.76 -18.74 3.43
N LYS A 34 22.05 -19.64 4.11
CA LYS A 34 20.58 -19.63 4.16
C LYS A 34 20.04 -18.34 4.76
N LEU A 35 20.59 -17.91 5.90
CA LEU A 35 20.18 -16.66 6.55
C LEU A 35 20.49 -15.43 5.69
N LYS A 36 21.60 -15.42 4.96
CA LYS A 36 21.93 -14.36 4.00
C LYS A 36 20.90 -14.30 2.87
N ALA A 37 20.51 -15.47 2.34
CA ALA A 37 19.50 -15.55 1.29
C ALA A 37 18.14 -15.09 1.80
N GLU A 38 17.74 -15.51 3.00
CA GLU A 38 16.50 -15.06 3.65
C GLU A 38 16.51 -13.55 3.91
N ASN A 39 17.62 -13.01 4.39
CA ASN A 39 17.78 -11.57 4.59
C ASN A 39 17.65 -10.78 3.28
N ALA A 40 18.26 -11.28 2.21
CA ALA A 40 18.15 -10.65 0.89
C ALA A 40 16.71 -10.68 0.37
N SER A 41 16.02 -11.80 0.56
CA SER A 41 14.61 -11.95 0.20
C SER A 41 13.71 -11.00 1.01
N LEU A 42 13.90 -10.96 2.32
CA LEU A 42 13.14 -10.07 3.22
C LEU A 42 13.38 -8.59 2.88
N LYS A 43 14.60 -8.23 2.53
CA LYS A 43 14.95 -6.88 2.08
C LYS A 43 14.21 -6.53 0.79
N SER A 44 14.21 -7.44 -0.17
CA SER A 44 13.47 -7.27 -1.44
C SER A 44 11.97 -7.10 -1.19
N ASP A 45 11.39 -7.93 -0.33
CA ASP A 45 9.96 -7.86 0.01
C ASP A 45 9.63 -6.55 0.74
N ASN A 46 10.50 -6.11 1.65
CA ASN A 46 10.36 -4.81 2.30
C ASN A 46 10.34 -3.65 1.30
N ASP A 47 11.22 -3.69 0.32
CA ASP A 47 11.29 -2.65 -0.71
C ASP A 47 10.03 -2.65 -1.59
N LYS A 48 9.50 -3.83 -1.93
CA LYS A 48 8.22 -3.97 -2.64
C LYS A 48 7.06 -3.41 -1.82
N ILE A 49 6.97 -3.79 -0.54
CA ILE A 49 5.92 -3.30 0.37
C ILE A 49 5.98 -1.79 0.51
N LYS A 50 7.18 -1.21 0.64
CA LYS A 50 7.35 0.25 0.67
C LYS A 50 6.84 0.91 -0.60
N GLY A 51 7.12 0.33 -1.75
CA GLY A 51 6.62 0.80 -3.04
C GLY A 51 5.09 0.74 -3.13
N GLU A 52 4.49 -0.36 -2.67
CA GLU A 52 3.04 -0.52 -2.62
C GLU A 52 2.38 0.48 -1.66
N VAL A 53 2.96 0.66 -0.48
CA VAL A 53 2.47 1.65 0.51
C VAL A 53 2.51 3.06 -0.09
N GLN A 54 3.56 3.40 -0.82
CA GLN A 54 3.66 4.69 -1.48
C GLN A 54 2.57 4.89 -2.54
N LYS A 55 2.34 3.88 -3.38
CA LYS A 55 1.25 3.90 -4.39
C LYS A 55 -0.12 4.04 -3.74
N LEU A 56 -0.37 3.27 -2.68
CA LEU A 56 -1.64 3.35 -1.94
C LEU A 56 -1.86 4.72 -1.32
N LYS A 57 -0.81 5.37 -0.81
CA LYS A 57 -0.89 6.74 -0.30
C LYS A 57 -1.27 7.74 -1.39
N GLU A 58 -0.67 7.61 -2.58
CA GLU A 58 -0.99 8.46 -3.73
C GLU A 58 -2.44 8.25 -4.20
N GLU A 59 -2.88 7.00 -4.25
CA GLU A 59 -4.28 6.66 -4.60
C GLU A 59 -5.26 7.21 -3.58
N LEU A 60 -4.93 7.10 -2.30
CA LEU A 60 -5.75 7.66 -1.21
C LEU A 60 -5.87 9.19 -1.33
N GLN A 61 -4.76 9.85 -1.63
CA GLN A 61 -4.76 11.30 -1.84
C GLN A 61 -5.64 11.69 -3.03
N LYS A 62 -5.53 10.99 -4.15
CA LYS A 62 -6.39 11.21 -5.33
C LYS A 62 -7.85 10.95 -5.03
N ALA A 63 -8.15 9.93 -4.24
CA ALA A 63 -9.52 9.63 -3.81
C ALA A 63 -10.07 10.76 -2.94
N ALA A 64 -9.29 11.29 -2.00
CA ALA A 64 -9.67 12.41 -1.16
C ALA A 64 -9.94 13.69 -1.99
N GLU A 65 -9.12 13.94 -3.00
CA GLU A 65 -9.33 15.06 -3.94
C GLU A 65 -10.64 14.90 -4.72
N LYS A 66 -10.93 13.69 -5.17
CA LYS A 66 -12.20 13.38 -5.86
C LYS A 66 -13.40 13.58 -4.94
N ASP A 67 -13.32 13.12 -3.69
CA ASP A 67 -14.37 13.30 -2.71
C ASP A 67 -14.65 14.78 -2.44
N ALA A 68 -13.60 15.60 -2.32
CA ALA A 68 -13.73 17.04 -2.18
C ALA A 68 -14.42 17.67 -3.41
N THR A 69 -14.07 17.23 -4.60
CA THR A 69 -14.68 17.68 -5.86
C THR A 69 -16.17 17.26 -5.91
N ILE A 70 -16.50 16.04 -5.53
CA ILE A 70 -17.88 15.55 -5.46
C ILE A 70 -18.69 16.40 -4.48
N ALA A 71 -18.16 16.71 -3.31
CA ALA A 71 -18.81 17.54 -2.31
C ALA A 71 -19.09 18.95 -2.86
N SER A 72 -18.13 19.55 -3.54
CA SER A 72 -18.27 20.85 -4.19
C SER A 72 -19.34 20.83 -5.28
N LEU A 73 -19.29 19.85 -6.17
CA LEU A 73 -20.29 19.69 -7.24
C LEU A 73 -21.69 19.44 -6.71
N THR A 74 -21.84 18.69 -5.63
CA THR A 74 -23.10 18.44 -4.96
C THR A 74 -23.69 19.75 -4.42
N ALA A 75 -22.87 20.57 -3.78
CA ALA A 75 -23.28 21.87 -3.27
C ALA A 75 -23.70 22.82 -4.41
N GLU A 76 -22.96 22.86 -5.51
CA GLU A 76 -23.32 23.65 -6.70
C GLU A 76 -24.61 23.16 -7.32
N LYS A 77 -24.81 21.87 -7.42
CA LYS A 77 -26.06 21.26 -7.92
C LYS A 77 -27.26 21.70 -7.08
N GLU A 78 -27.16 21.63 -5.76
CA GLU A 78 -28.23 22.06 -4.86
C GLU A 78 -28.53 23.56 -5.01
N ALA A 79 -27.50 24.39 -5.12
CA ALA A 79 -27.65 25.82 -5.34
C ALA A 79 -28.34 26.11 -6.67
N LEU A 80 -27.95 25.42 -7.74
CA LEU A 80 -28.56 25.57 -9.07
C LEU A 80 -30.02 25.08 -9.07
N MET A 81 -30.34 24.01 -8.38
CA MET A 81 -31.72 23.51 -8.24
C MET A 81 -32.61 24.56 -7.57
N LYS A 82 -32.12 25.20 -6.50
CA LYS A 82 -32.83 26.31 -5.85
C LYS A 82 -33.08 27.49 -6.79
N GLN A 83 -32.04 27.86 -7.55
CA GLN A 83 -32.18 28.95 -8.55
C GLN A 83 -33.21 28.60 -9.62
N VAL A 84 -33.22 27.36 -10.10
CA VAL A 84 -34.21 26.90 -11.08
C VAL A 84 -35.61 26.95 -10.51
N GLU A 85 -35.80 26.51 -9.27
CA GLU A 85 -37.12 26.57 -8.59
C GLU A 85 -37.56 28.03 -8.41
N ASP A 86 -36.68 28.93 -7.97
CA ASP A 86 -37.01 30.34 -7.83
C ASP A 86 -37.38 30.99 -9.17
N LEU A 87 -36.63 30.68 -10.23
CA LEU A 87 -36.94 31.15 -11.59
C LEU A 87 -38.29 30.62 -12.10
N LYS A 88 -38.59 29.35 -11.84
CA LYS A 88 -39.88 28.75 -12.19
C LYS A 88 -41.04 29.46 -11.45
N ALA A 89 -40.82 29.76 -10.16
CA ALA A 89 -41.82 30.47 -9.36
C ALA A 89 -42.02 31.91 -9.89
N GLN A 90 -40.94 32.59 -10.26
CA GLN A 90 -41.01 33.93 -10.86
C GLN A 90 -41.71 33.89 -12.22
N MET A 91 -41.41 32.92 -13.06
CA MET A 91 -42.08 32.74 -14.35
C MET A 91 -43.58 32.44 -14.20
N ALA A 92 -43.95 31.61 -13.22
CA ALA A 92 -45.34 31.32 -12.93
C ALA A 92 -46.11 32.56 -12.47
N LYS A 93 -45.49 33.45 -11.70
CA LYS A 93 -46.06 34.73 -11.31
C LYS A 93 -46.17 35.72 -12.48
N ALA A 94 -45.21 35.71 -13.39
CA ALA A 94 -45.22 36.58 -14.56
C ALA A 94 -46.21 36.14 -15.64
N LYS A 95 -46.49 34.85 -15.80
CA LYS A 95 -47.42 34.31 -16.81
C LYS A 95 -48.83 34.95 -16.74
N PRO A 96 -49.51 35.07 -15.61
CA PRO A 96 -50.84 35.67 -15.58
C PRO A 96 -50.86 37.13 -16.03
N ALA A 97 -49.81 37.91 -15.72
CA ALA A 97 -49.69 39.30 -16.12
C ALA A 97 -49.49 39.45 -17.64
N THR A 98 -48.76 38.55 -18.30
CA THR A 98 -48.60 38.58 -19.77
C THR A 98 -49.83 38.10 -20.55
N LYS A 99 -50.65 37.25 -19.98
CA LYS A 99 -51.91 36.80 -20.59
C LYS A 99 -53.00 37.84 -20.57
N ALA A 100 -53.08 38.66 -19.54
CA ALA A 100 -54.09 39.69 -19.36
C ALA A 100 -54.05 40.77 -20.47
N PRO A 101 -52.91 41.30 -20.89
CA PRO A 101 -52.89 42.27 -21.99
C PRO A 101 -53.38 41.71 -23.34
N ALA A 102 -53.10 40.45 -23.64
CA ALA A 102 -53.54 39.82 -24.87
C ALA A 102 -55.07 39.68 -24.97
N LYS A 103 -55.74 39.45 -23.88
CA LYS A 103 -57.23 39.40 -23.80
C LYS A 103 -57.85 40.77 -23.99
N LYS A 104 -57.22 41.83 -23.57
CA LYS A 104 -57.77 43.20 -23.65
C LYS A 104 -57.78 43.77 -25.07
N LYS A 105 -57.00 43.22 -25.97
CA LYS A 105 -56.95 43.65 -27.36
C LYS A 105 -58.15 43.31 -28.19
N LYS A 106 -58.93 42.38 -27.69
CA LYS A 106 -60.24 42.10 -28.33
C LYS A 106 -61.29 43.07 -27.89
#